data_70089147c6944b8bea869bcdce019491
#
_entry.id   70089147c6944b8bea869bcdce019491
#
_cell.length_a   1.000
_cell.length_b   1.000
_cell.length_c   1.000
_cell.angle_alpha   90.00
_cell.angle_beta   90.00
_cell.angle_gamma   90.00
#
_symmetry.space_group_name_H-M   'P 1'
#
loop_
_entity.id
_entity.type
_entity.pdbx_description
1 polymer ?
#
loop_
_entity_poly.entity_id
_entity_poly.type
_entity_poly.pdbx_seq_one_letter_code
_entity_poly.pdbx_strand_id
1 'polypeptide(L)'
;MRYAQSRVMLLDFDRNTQELYDGKHTELTSKGIDLGVVAKDVQYQSNKSSDIVAFVQEGELWSYNRSANKTTQIFSFRDGDLDERENLQEHGVKIVRVEESGDIDFVVYGYMNRDVHEGEVGIAVYHYGAELNQVEEELFIPMKSSYEYLKEDMELLSYVTRDDMLYVILEDDLYQIDIKQKSFQIVKEKLIKDRYVVSKSQASLAWMDQEEENACTQITVMSLEQGDTYTIQAQSGQKIKALGFMNEDLVYGIANDSDIVTDNAGNTVFAMNTVRIEQFGGEVVKEHHEDNVWVSNVKLQEGLLELERVQWENGAYVAISSDHIMNNLQIREEQITLRLITTERKATQIGLDFEKSVTSKNVLYLASNLEDQETYNILSMELTRTDSNIYYVYAKGVLDSTWSRVCDAINRADGQMGVVLNRQQQ
;
A
#
# COMPACT_ATOMS: atom_id res chain seq x y z
N MET A 1 -1.06 -14.28 -33.69
CA MET A 1 -1.53 -15.00 -34.90
C MET A 1 -0.37 -15.21 -35.90
N ARG A 2 -0.34 -16.29 -36.64
CA ARG A 2 0.65 -16.55 -37.67
C ARG A 2 -0.06 -16.77 -39.01
N TYR A 3 0.34 -16.05 -40.04
CA TYR A 3 -0.10 -16.28 -41.41
C TYR A 3 0.85 -17.25 -42.13
N ALA A 4 0.32 -18.31 -42.66
CA ALA A 4 1.08 -19.30 -43.41
C ALA A 4 0.35 -19.68 -44.71
N GLN A 5 0.90 -19.29 -45.85
CA GLN A 5 0.38 -19.49 -47.20
C GLN A 5 -1.07 -19.00 -47.41
N SER A 6 -2.06 -19.77 -47.09
CA SER A 6 -3.49 -19.38 -47.25
C SER A 6 -4.29 -19.49 -45.97
N ARG A 7 -3.62 -19.65 -44.82
CA ARG A 7 -4.30 -19.84 -43.53
C ARG A 7 -3.76 -18.90 -42.46
N VAL A 8 -4.68 -18.36 -41.67
CA VAL A 8 -4.35 -17.68 -40.43
C VAL A 8 -4.45 -18.69 -39.30
N MET A 9 -3.35 -18.91 -38.61
CA MET A 9 -3.32 -19.79 -37.44
C MET A 9 -3.38 -18.95 -36.17
N LEU A 10 -4.32 -19.25 -35.28
CA LEU A 10 -4.34 -18.75 -33.92
C LEU A 10 -3.27 -19.49 -33.14
N LEU A 11 -2.22 -18.79 -32.72
CA LEU A 11 -1.12 -19.37 -31.94
C LEU A 11 -1.38 -19.30 -30.45
N ASP A 12 -2.02 -18.23 -30.03
CA ASP A 12 -2.34 -17.98 -28.64
C ASP A 12 -3.60 -17.13 -28.56
N PHE A 13 -4.44 -17.43 -27.59
CA PHE A 13 -5.66 -16.68 -27.31
C PHE A 13 -5.84 -16.60 -25.80
N ASP A 14 -5.70 -15.41 -25.28
CA ASP A 14 -6.03 -15.09 -23.88
C ASP A 14 -7.30 -14.23 -23.86
N ARG A 15 -8.18 -14.54 -22.94
CA ARG A 15 -9.42 -13.79 -22.71
C ARG A 15 -9.61 -13.55 -21.23
N ASN A 16 -9.44 -12.31 -20.82
CA ASN A 16 -9.81 -11.86 -19.50
C ASN A 16 -11.22 -11.26 -19.56
N THR A 17 -12.06 -11.65 -18.60
CA THR A 17 -13.38 -11.07 -18.39
C THR A 17 -13.50 -10.65 -16.96
N GLN A 18 -13.91 -9.40 -16.74
CA GLN A 18 -14.16 -8.84 -15.43
C GLN A 18 -15.65 -8.48 -15.32
N GLU A 19 -16.21 -8.64 -14.13
CA GLU A 19 -17.57 -8.20 -13.82
C GLU A 19 -17.44 -6.85 -13.12
N LEU A 20 -18.00 -5.80 -13.73
CA LEU A 20 -17.95 -4.44 -13.17
C LEU A 20 -19.09 -4.26 -12.17
N TYR A 21 -18.78 -3.66 -11.04
CA TYR A 21 -19.80 -3.22 -10.09
C TYR A 21 -20.49 -1.97 -10.63
N ASP A 22 -21.82 -2.04 -10.82
CA ASP A 22 -22.61 -0.94 -11.40
C ASP A 22 -23.45 -0.17 -10.38
N GLY A 23 -23.37 -0.55 -9.10
CA GLY A 23 -24.11 0.06 -8.01
C GLY A 23 -25.63 -0.14 -8.06
N LYS A 24 -26.19 -0.43 -9.23
CA LYS A 24 -27.65 -0.59 -9.44
C LYS A 24 -28.15 -1.97 -9.05
N HIS A 25 -27.27 -2.96 -9.20
CA HIS A 25 -27.55 -4.36 -8.89
C HIS A 25 -26.95 -4.79 -7.55
N THR A 26 -26.71 -3.85 -6.64
CA THR A 26 -26.22 -4.13 -5.29
C THR A 26 -27.21 -5.04 -4.57
N GLU A 27 -26.79 -6.23 -4.23
CA GLU A 27 -27.58 -7.17 -3.44
C GLU A 27 -27.42 -6.86 -1.94
N LEU A 28 -28.52 -6.63 -1.27
CA LEU A 28 -28.56 -6.42 0.17
C LEU A 28 -28.85 -7.72 0.89
N THR A 29 -28.00 -8.02 1.87
CA THR A 29 -28.27 -9.06 2.88
C THR A 29 -28.82 -8.43 4.15
N SER A 30 -29.22 -9.26 5.12
CA SER A 30 -29.63 -8.76 6.43
C SER A 30 -28.47 -8.14 7.23
N LYS A 31 -27.23 -8.38 6.82
CA LYS A 31 -26.02 -7.93 7.51
C LYS A 31 -25.20 -6.90 6.72
N GLY A 32 -25.37 -6.84 5.41
CA GLY A 32 -24.50 -6.00 4.60
C GLY A 32 -24.87 -5.97 3.13
N ILE A 33 -23.88 -5.65 2.31
CA ILE A 33 -23.99 -5.55 0.87
C ILE A 33 -23.12 -6.59 0.18
N ASP A 34 -23.64 -7.23 -0.86
CA ASP A 34 -22.87 -8.09 -1.74
C ASP A 34 -22.47 -7.28 -2.97
N LEU A 35 -21.17 -7.20 -3.22
CA LEU A 35 -20.65 -6.39 -4.34
C LEU A 35 -20.73 -7.12 -5.68
N GLY A 36 -21.03 -8.43 -5.67
CA GLY A 36 -21.18 -9.22 -6.88
C GLY A 36 -19.90 -9.44 -7.69
N VAL A 37 -18.78 -8.94 -7.23
CA VAL A 37 -17.51 -8.88 -7.96
C VAL A 37 -16.56 -9.97 -7.51
N VAL A 38 -15.88 -10.61 -8.45
CA VAL A 38 -14.85 -11.61 -8.20
C VAL A 38 -13.50 -10.89 -8.04
N ALA A 39 -13.20 -10.45 -6.83
CA ALA A 39 -11.89 -9.92 -6.45
C ALA A 39 -11.36 -10.68 -5.24
N LYS A 40 -10.05 -10.70 -5.05
CA LYS A 40 -9.44 -11.32 -3.85
C LYS A 40 -9.42 -10.34 -2.69
N ASP A 41 -9.14 -9.07 -2.98
CA ASP A 41 -9.00 -8.00 -2.01
C ASP A 41 -9.79 -6.78 -2.49
N VAL A 42 -10.46 -6.11 -1.55
CA VAL A 42 -11.15 -4.85 -1.76
C VAL A 42 -10.62 -3.86 -0.75
N GLN A 43 -10.08 -2.75 -1.23
CA GLN A 43 -9.76 -1.65 -0.34
C GLN A 43 -11.08 -1.01 0.12
N TYR A 44 -11.28 -0.92 1.42
CA TYR A 44 -12.44 -0.23 1.98
C TYR A 44 -12.06 0.54 3.26
N GLN A 45 -12.82 1.57 3.55
CA GLN A 45 -12.70 2.35 4.76
C GLN A 45 -14.08 2.86 5.18
N SER A 46 -14.35 2.90 6.48
CA SER A 46 -15.60 3.40 7.02
C SER A 46 -15.42 4.63 7.89
N ASN A 47 -16.50 5.39 8.05
CA ASN A 47 -16.57 6.42 9.09
C ASN A 47 -16.58 5.78 10.49
N LYS A 48 -16.43 6.59 11.56
CA LYS A 48 -16.34 6.10 12.95
C LYS A 48 -17.60 5.37 13.43
N SER A 49 -18.78 5.79 12.94
CA SER A 49 -20.04 5.15 13.29
C SER A 49 -20.34 3.90 12.48
N SER A 50 -19.52 3.60 11.46
CA SER A 50 -19.66 2.48 10.53
C SER A 50 -21.02 2.43 9.83
N ASP A 51 -21.59 3.58 9.58
CA ASP A 51 -22.82 3.74 8.81
C ASP A 51 -22.52 4.03 7.33
N ILE A 52 -21.31 4.49 7.01
CA ILE A 52 -20.86 4.82 5.67
C ILE A 52 -19.56 4.07 5.39
N VAL A 53 -19.51 3.37 4.28
CA VAL A 53 -18.32 2.68 3.80
C VAL A 53 -17.98 3.15 2.40
N ALA A 54 -16.72 3.53 2.18
CA ALA A 54 -16.15 3.72 0.88
C ALA A 54 -15.35 2.48 0.49
N PHE A 55 -15.38 2.11 -0.78
CA PHE A 55 -14.64 0.95 -1.30
C PHE A 55 -14.21 1.18 -2.75
N VAL A 56 -13.11 0.54 -3.13
CA VAL A 56 -12.56 0.65 -4.49
C VAL A 56 -12.87 -0.63 -5.25
N GLN A 57 -13.44 -0.49 -6.44
CA GLN A 57 -13.71 -1.58 -7.37
C GLN A 57 -13.24 -1.21 -8.77
N GLU A 58 -12.31 -2.00 -9.32
CA GLU A 58 -11.83 -1.85 -10.70
C GLU A 58 -11.44 -0.40 -11.06
N GLY A 59 -10.67 0.26 -10.17
CA GLY A 59 -10.22 1.65 -10.34
C GLY A 59 -11.29 2.72 -10.08
N GLU A 60 -12.47 2.33 -9.64
CA GLU A 60 -13.55 3.26 -9.31
C GLU A 60 -13.75 3.37 -7.81
N LEU A 61 -14.09 4.56 -7.32
CA LEU A 61 -14.45 4.79 -5.93
C LEU A 61 -15.95 4.84 -5.75
N TRP A 62 -16.42 4.00 -4.84
CA TRP A 62 -17.81 3.86 -4.48
C TRP A 62 -18.02 4.13 -3.00
N SER A 63 -19.20 4.58 -2.61
CA SER A 63 -19.63 4.60 -1.21
C SER A 63 -21.01 3.99 -1.04
N TYR A 64 -21.24 3.38 0.12
CA TYR A 64 -22.57 2.96 0.55
C TYR A 64 -22.87 3.57 1.92
N ASN A 65 -23.97 4.31 1.97
CA ASN A 65 -24.53 4.87 3.20
C ASN A 65 -25.71 4.01 3.65
N ARG A 66 -25.51 3.26 4.73
CA ARG A 66 -26.49 2.31 5.28
C ARG A 66 -27.74 3.03 5.78
N SER A 67 -27.61 4.17 6.45
CA SER A 67 -28.72 4.91 7.02
C SER A 67 -29.62 5.52 5.95
N ALA A 68 -29.05 6.01 4.85
CA ALA A 68 -29.77 6.53 3.69
C ALA A 68 -30.11 5.43 2.68
N ASN A 69 -29.57 4.23 2.84
CA ASN A 69 -29.65 3.13 1.88
C ASN A 69 -29.31 3.58 0.44
N LYS A 70 -28.16 4.25 0.34
CA LYS A 70 -27.71 4.92 -0.87
C LYS A 70 -26.33 4.43 -1.27
N THR A 71 -26.16 4.02 -2.52
CA THR A 71 -24.88 3.77 -3.17
C THR A 71 -24.54 4.93 -4.08
N THR A 72 -23.31 5.44 -3.97
CA THR A 72 -22.83 6.54 -4.80
C THR A 72 -21.55 6.12 -5.50
N GLN A 73 -21.50 6.26 -6.82
CA GLN A 73 -20.27 6.25 -7.59
C GLN A 73 -19.61 7.62 -7.42
N ILE A 74 -18.47 7.66 -6.73
CA ILE A 74 -17.79 8.91 -6.40
C ILE A 74 -16.79 9.28 -7.48
N PHE A 75 -16.03 8.31 -7.95
CA PHE A 75 -15.02 8.54 -8.97
C PHE A 75 -14.96 7.38 -9.95
N SER A 76 -14.87 7.71 -11.25
CA SER A 76 -14.68 6.77 -12.34
C SER A 76 -14.09 7.49 -13.55
N PHE A 77 -13.14 6.86 -14.23
CA PHE A 77 -12.72 7.27 -15.57
C PHE A 77 -13.60 6.67 -16.69
N ARG A 78 -14.59 5.84 -16.35
CA ARG A 78 -15.55 5.31 -17.29
C ARG A 78 -16.70 6.29 -17.48
N ASP A 79 -17.00 6.64 -18.72
CA ASP A 79 -18.08 7.55 -19.10
C ASP A 79 -19.27 6.86 -19.76
N GLY A 80 -19.17 5.54 -20.01
CA GLY A 80 -20.21 4.73 -20.64
C GLY A 80 -20.18 4.73 -22.17
N ASP A 81 -19.14 5.29 -22.78
CA ASP A 81 -18.98 5.34 -24.23
C ASP A 81 -18.61 3.99 -24.86
N LEU A 82 -18.29 2.98 -24.03
CA LEU A 82 -17.92 1.62 -24.41
C LEU A 82 -16.73 1.55 -25.38
N ASP A 83 -15.81 2.51 -25.29
CA ASP A 83 -14.58 2.51 -26.07
C ASP A 83 -13.46 1.71 -25.39
N GLU A 84 -12.33 1.53 -26.06
CA GLU A 84 -11.18 0.78 -25.50
C GLU A 84 -10.54 1.49 -24.29
N ARG A 85 -10.73 2.80 -24.14
CA ARG A 85 -10.21 3.62 -23.05
C ARG A 85 -10.85 3.26 -21.71
N GLU A 86 -12.11 2.80 -21.71
CA GLU A 86 -12.79 2.34 -20.50
C GLU A 86 -12.12 1.12 -19.84
N ASN A 87 -11.38 0.36 -20.64
CA ASN A 87 -10.66 -0.82 -20.16
C ASN A 87 -9.24 -0.49 -19.71
N LEU A 88 -8.76 0.74 -19.90
CA LEU A 88 -7.43 1.15 -19.45
C LEU A 88 -7.47 1.47 -17.96
N GLN A 89 -6.83 0.64 -17.17
CA GLN A 89 -6.80 0.73 -15.71
C GLN A 89 -5.38 0.93 -15.18
N GLU A 90 -4.64 1.84 -15.80
CA GLU A 90 -3.30 2.22 -15.36
C GLU A 90 -3.37 3.35 -14.32
N HIS A 91 -4.25 3.18 -13.35
CA HIS A 91 -4.40 4.07 -12.20
C HIS A 91 -4.84 3.30 -10.96
N GLY A 92 -4.55 3.86 -9.80
CA GLY A 92 -5.01 3.38 -8.51
C GLY A 92 -5.80 4.47 -7.79
N VAL A 93 -6.71 4.05 -6.92
CA VAL A 93 -7.45 4.93 -6.04
C VAL A 93 -7.14 4.55 -4.61
N LYS A 94 -6.85 5.54 -3.76
CA LYS A 94 -6.60 5.35 -2.33
C LYS A 94 -7.60 6.18 -1.52
N ILE A 95 -8.36 5.51 -0.66
CA ILE A 95 -9.26 6.18 0.27
C ILE A 95 -8.39 6.74 1.41
N VAL A 96 -8.54 8.04 1.67
CA VAL A 96 -7.81 8.74 2.73
C VAL A 96 -8.64 8.81 3.99
N ARG A 97 -9.90 9.25 3.87
CA ARG A 97 -10.75 9.50 5.01
C ARG A 97 -12.22 9.43 4.61
N VAL A 98 -13.06 8.90 5.49
CA VAL A 98 -14.51 8.89 5.38
C VAL A 98 -15.08 9.60 6.60
N GLU A 99 -15.75 10.74 6.41
CA GLU A 99 -16.29 11.55 7.47
C GLU A 99 -17.72 11.13 7.87
N GLU A 100 -18.17 11.57 9.05
CA GLU A 100 -19.53 11.29 9.52
C GLU A 100 -20.62 11.98 8.68
N SER A 101 -20.28 13.08 8.00
CA SER A 101 -21.12 13.77 7.01
C SER A 101 -21.37 12.94 5.75
N GLY A 102 -20.43 12.03 5.45
CA GLY A 102 -20.36 11.29 4.20
C GLY A 102 -19.38 11.89 3.20
N ASP A 103 -18.68 12.96 3.57
CA ASP A 103 -17.60 13.51 2.78
C ASP A 103 -16.42 12.53 2.77
N ILE A 104 -15.71 12.46 1.65
CA ILE A 104 -14.63 11.50 1.46
C ILE A 104 -13.46 12.18 0.78
N ASP A 105 -12.29 12.07 1.41
CA ASP A 105 -11.02 12.46 0.80
C ASP A 105 -10.35 11.24 0.21
N PHE A 106 -9.83 11.37 -1.01
CA PHE A 106 -9.17 10.28 -1.70
C PHE A 106 -8.09 10.77 -2.66
N VAL A 107 -7.21 9.86 -3.03
CA VAL A 107 -6.12 10.12 -3.97
C VAL A 107 -6.25 9.19 -5.15
N VAL A 108 -6.15 9.73 -6.36
CA VAL A 108 -6.00 8.97 -7.60
C VAL A 108 -4.55 9.12 -8.08
N TYR A 109 -3.91 8.03 -8.42
CA TYR A 109 -2.52 8.06 -8.88
C TYR A 109 -2.32 7.14 -10.08
N GLY A 110 -1.48 7.55 -11.00
CA GLY A 110 -1.20 6.83 -12.23
C GLY A 110 -1.54 7.62 -13.47
N TYR A 111 -1.94 6.94 -14.53
CA TYR A 111 -2.31 7.56 -15.78
C TYR A 111 -3.71 8.16 -15.71
N MET A 112 -3.83 9.45 -15.99
CA MET A 112 -5.11 10.16 -16.05
C MET A 112 -5.78 9.91 -17.39
N ASN A 113 -6.78 9.03 -17.38
CA ASN A 113 -7.43 8.52 -18.59
C ASN A 113 -8.49 9.48 -19.14
N ARG A 114 -8.94 10.43 -18.35
CA ARG A 114 -9.99 11.42 -18.66
C ARG A 114 -9.69 12.76 -17.97
N ASP A 115 -10.54 13.72 -18.24
CA ASP A 115 -10.58 15.05 -17.64
C ASP A 115 -9.42 15.95 -18.02
N VAL A 116 -9.15 16.97 -17.21
CA VAL A 116 -8.20 18.05 -17.50
C VAL A 116 -6.76 17.59 -17.64
N HIS A 117 -6.40 16.50 -16.94
CA HIS A 117 -5.06 15.92 -16.93
C HIS A 117 -4.92 14.72 -17.86
N GLU A 118 -5.88 14.53 -18.79
CA GLU A 118 -5.86 13.42 -19.72
C GLU A 118 -4.51 13.30 -20.44
N GLY A 119 -3.92 12.11 -20.37
CA GLY A 119 -2.63 11.83 -21.00
C GLY A 119 -1.42 12.03 -20.09
N GLU A 120 -1.59 12.55 -18.89
CA GLU A 120 -0.52 12.71 -17.91
C GLU A 120 -0.50 11.56 -16.91
N VAL A 121 0.66 11.30 -16.33
CA VAL A 121 0.81 10.45 -15.15
C VAL A 121 1.00 11.37 -13.96
N GLY A 122 0.29 11.11 -12.85
CA GLY A 122 0.39 11.98 -11.69
C GLY A 122 -0.30 11.45 -10.46
N ILE A 123 -0.33 12.29 -9.43
CA ILE A 123 -1.05 12.10 -8.17
C ILE A 123 -2.07 13.23 -8.07
N ALA A 124 -3.35 12.89 -8.06
CA ALA A 124 -4.45 13.83 -7.87
C ALA A 124 -5.10 13.62 -6.51
N VAL A 125 -5.25 14.69 -5.74
CA VAL A 125 -5.94 14.68 -4.44
C VAL A 125 -7.32 15.28 -4.63
N TYR A 126 -8.33 14.54 -4.19
CA TYR A 126 -9.74 14.89 -4.37
C TYR A 126 -10.50 14.94 -3.06
N HIS A 127 -11.45 15.84 -2.99
CA HIS A 127 -12.49 15.91 -1.96
C HIS A 127 -13.86 15.64 -2.56
N TYR A 128 -14.61 14.70 -1.98
CA TYR A 128 -16.01 14.48 -2.31
C TYR A 128 -16.92 15.08 -1.24
N GLY A 129 -17.76 16.04 -1.59
CA GLY A 129 -18.76 16.64 -0.73
C GLY A 129 -20.11 15.93 -0.89
N ALA A 130 -20.56 15.22 0.15
CA ALA A 130 -21.77 14.38 0.11
C ALA A 130 -23.08 15.20 -0.01
N GLU A 131 -23.12 16.42 0.51
CA GLU A 131 -24.29 17.31 0.43
C GLU A 131 -24.56 17.77 -1.00
N LEU A 132 -23.51 18.17 -1.72
CA LEU A 132 -23.58 18.64 -3.09
C LEU A 132 -23.49 17.48 -4.11
N ASN A 133 -23.08 16.29 -3.66
CA ASN A 133 -22.77 15.13 -4.49
C ASN A 133 -21.74 15.46 -5.59
N GLN A 134 -20.68 16.16 -5.21
CA GLN A 134 -19.69 16.74 -6.11
C GLN A 134 -18.28 16.39 -5.65
N VAL A 135 -17.39 16.16 -6.62
CA VAL A 135 -15.96 15.91 -6.40
C VAL A 135 -15.19 17.16 -6.84
N GLU A 136 -14.31 17.64 -5.98
CA GLU A 136 -13.40 18.75 -6.24
C GLU A 136 -11.96 18.23 -6.24
N GLU A 137 -11.15 18.66 -7.23
CA GLU A 137 -9.73 18.41 -7.24
C GLU A 137 -9.00 19.47 -6.42
N GLU A 138 -8.33 19.05 -5.36
CA GLU A 138 -7.60 19.97 -4.48
C GLU A 138 -6.18 20.23 -4.98
N LEU A 139 -5.52 19.18 -5.53
CA LEU A 139 -4.12 19.25 -5.97
C LEU A 139 -3.82 18.20 -7.02
N PHE A 140 -3.09 18.57 -8.07
CA PHE A 140 -2.47 17.64 -9.00
C PHE A 140 -0.94 17.76 -9.00
N ILE A 141 -0.25 16.63 -8.95
CA ILE A 141 1.21 16.51 -8.98
C ILE A 141 1.61 15.70 -10.21
N PRO A 142 2.05 16.33 -11.30
CA PRO A 142 2.48 15.63 -12.50
C PRO A 142 3.77 14.83 -12.22
N MET A 143 3.80 13.57 -12.65
CA MET A 143 4.91 12.66 -12.48
C MET A 143 5.51 12.28 -13.84
N LYS A 144 6.82 12.03 -13.87
CA LYS A 144 7.51 11.56 -15.08
C LYS A 144 7.72 10.06 -15.11
N SER A 145 7.38 9.37 -14.03
CA SER A 145 7.46 7.92 -13.90
C SER A 145 6.25 7.24 -14.52
N SER A 146 6.37 5.94 -14.85
CA SER A 146 5.19 5.16 -15.27
C SER A 146 4.28 4.83 -14.10
N TYR A 147 3.05 4.38 -14.41
CA TYR A 147 2.08 3.98 -13.40
C TYR A 147 2.62 2.91 -12.45
N GLU A 148 3.32 1.90 -12.97
CA GLU A 148 3.81 0.78 -12.15
C GLU A 148 4.80 1.23 -11.08
N TYR A 149 5.68 2.18 -11.39
CA TYR A 149 6.59 2.76 -10.40
C TYR A 149 5.86 3.60 -9.37
N LEU A 150 4.98 4.47 -9.87
CA LEU A 150 4.18 5.30 -8.98
C LEU A 150 3.30 4.46 -8.06
N LYS A 151 2.79 3.34 -8.56
CA LYS A 151 2.03 2.38 -7.76
C LYS A 151 2.87 1.78 -6.64
N GLU A 152 4.08 1.30 -6.94
CA GLU A 152 4.99 0.77 -5.91
C GLU A 152 5.27 1.82 -4.84
N ASP A 153 5.60 3.05 -5.23
CA ASP A 153 5.88 4.15 -4.32
C ASP A 153 4.65 4.49 -3.44
N MET A 154 3.46 4.61 -4.04
CA MET A 154 2.20 4.90 -3.34
C MET A 154 1.76 3.76 -2.40
N GLU A 155 2.04 2.50 -2.74
CA GLU A 155 1.76 1.35 -1.88
C GLU A 155 2.72 1.29 -0.69
N LEU A 156 3.98 1.70 -0.85
CA LEU A 156 4.96 1.75 0.24
C LEU A 156 4.53 2.72 1.32
N LEU A 157 4.27 3.95 0.96
CA LEU A 157 3.77 4.97 1.85
C LEU A 157 3.04 6.06 1.08
N SER A 158 1.79 6.29 1.43
CA SER A 158 1.05 7.48 1.03
C SER A 158 0.01 7.77 2.11
N TYR A 159 0.33 8.67 3.03
CA TYR A 159 -0.49 8.98 4.20
C TYR A 159 -0.88 10.46 4.20
N VAL A 160 -2.17 10.76 4.34
CA VAL A 160 -2.67 12.13 4.47
C VAL A 160 -3.13 12.37 5.89
N THR A 161 -2.56 13.39 6.53
CA THR A 161 -2.92 13.79 7.90
C THR A 161 -4.25 14.55 7.92
N ARG A 162 -4.79 14.78 9.12
CA ARG A 162 -5.98 15.61 9.30
C ARG A 162 -5.78 17.08 8.96
N ASP A 163 -4.52 17.53 8.96
CA ASP A 163 -4.14 18.90 8.62
C ASP A 163 -3.76 19.02 7.12
N ASP A 164 -4.20 18.07 6.28
CA ASP A 164 -4.01 18.01 4.82
C ASP A 164 -2.54 18.01 4.40
N MET A 165 -1.70 17.32 5.17
CA MET A 165 -0.31 17.03 4.82
C MET A 165 -0.23 15.62 4.23
N LEU A 166 0.19 15.51 2.96
CA LEU A 166 0.47 14.23 2.31
C LEU A 166 1.93 13.84 2.52
N TYR A 167 2.14 12.71 3.17
CA TYR A 167 3.44 12.04 3.23
C TYR A 167 3.49 10.91 2.21
N VAL A 168 4.52 10.93 1.37
CA VAL A 168 4.68 9.92 0.31
C VAL A 168 6.17 9.62 0.11
N ILE A 169 6.50 8.36 -0.14
CA ILE A 169 7.84 7.98 -0.59
C ILE A 169 7.81 8.00 -2.11
N LEU A 170 8.63 8.86 -2.73
CA LEU A 170 8.79 8.94 -4.17
C LEU A 170 10.29 8.83 -4.50
N GLU A 171 10.65 7.89 -5.36
CA GLU A 171 12.04 7.67 -5.78
C GLU A 171 13.04 7.55 -4.61
N ASP A 172 12.68 6.80 -3.57
CA ASP A 172 13.46 6.56 -2.33
C ASP A 172 13.58 7.78 -1.39
N ASP A 173 12.91 8.90 -1.63
CA ASP A 173 12.86 10.06 -0.73
C ASP A 173 11.48 10.19 -0.09
N LEU A 174 11.45 10.55 1.21
CA LEU A 174 10.22 10.87 1.93
C LEU A 174 9.88 12.34 1.73
N TYR A 175 8.78 12.60 1.07
CA TYR A 175 8.22 13.93 0.87
C TYR A 175 7.08 14.20 1.86
N GLN A 176 7.03 15.43 2.35
CA GLN A 176 5.86 16.02 2.99
C GLN A 176 5.32 17.11 2.08
N ILE A 177 4.07 17.01 1.68
CA ILE A 177 3.40 17.90 0.75
C ILE A 177 2.24 18.56 1.49
N ASP A 178 2.24 19.89 1.56
CA ASP A 178 1.10 20.68 2.05
C ASP A 178 0.12 20.89 0.89
N ILE A 179 -1.03 20.21 0.96
CA ILE A 179 -2.05 20.23 -0.08
C ILE A 179 -2.64 21.64 -0.23
N LYS A 180 -2.88 22.33 0.88
CA LYS A 180 -3.49 23.67 0.89
C LYS A 180 -2.53 24.75 0.44
N GLN A 181 -1.28 24.72 0.91
CA GLN A 181 -0.26 25.72 0.55
C GLN A 181 0.44 25.40 -0.77
N LYS A 182 0.21 24.20 -1.33
CA LYS A 182 0.82 23.74 -2.59
C LYS A 182 2.34 23.81 -2.53
N SER A 183 2.90 23.33 -1.44
CA SER A 183 4.33 23.34 -1.18
C SER A 183 4.79 21.97 -0.69
N PHE A 184 6.06 21.67 -0.85
CA PHE A 184 6.62 20.42 -0.37
C PHE A 184 8.00 20.62 0.25
N GLN A 185 8.38 19.63 1.08
CA GLN A 185 9.75 19.49 1.58
C GLN A 185 10.16 18.03 1.62
N ILE A 186 11.45 17.76 1.52
CA ILE A 186 12.01 16.44 1.73
C ILE A 186 12.27 16.27 3.22
N VAL A 187 11.63 15.29 3.82
CA VAL A 187 11.77 14.96 5.23
C VAL A 187 12.99 14.06 5.45
N LYS A 188 13.18 13.09 4.55
CA LYS A 188 14.30 12.15 4.60
C LYS A 188 14.71 11.77 3.18
N GLU A 189 15.97 11.98 2.84
CA GLU A 189 16.57 11.50 1.60
C GLU A 189 17.06 10.05 1.76
N LYS A 190 17.04 9.30 0.66
CA LYS A 190 17.61 7.95 0.51
C LYS A 190 17.08 6.94 1.54
N LEU A 191 15.78 6.75 1.54
CA LEU A 191 15.15 5.64 2.25
C LEU A 191 15.42 4.33 1.50
N ILE A 192 16.56 3.71 1.81
CA ILE A 192 16.98 2.46 1.18
C ILE A 192 16.00 1.34 1.55
N LYS A 193 15.52 0.60 0.57
CA LYS A 193 14.66 -0.58 0.78
C LYS A 193 15.30 -1.52 1.81
N ASP A 194 14.50 -2.13 2.66
CA ASP A 194 14.90 -2.97 3.81
C ASP A 194 15.61 -2.20 4.95
N ARG A 195 15.71 -0.86 4.86
CA ARG A 195 16.24 0.00 5.92
C ARG A 195 15.18 0.83 6.61
N TYR A 196 13.95 0.69 6.24
CA TYR A 196 12.81 1.31 6.89
C TYR A 196 11.64 0.33 6.99
N VAL A 197 10.75 0.62 7.89
CA VAL A 197 9.50 -0.11 8.10
C VAL A 197 8.36 0.88 8.26
N VAL A 198 7.19 0.53 7.74
CA VAL A 198 5.97 1.34 7.80
C VAL A 198 4.92 0.56 8.56
N SER A 199 4.12 1.24 9.39
CA SER A 199 2.97 0.61 10.06
C SER A 199 1.87 0.22 9.05
N LYS A 200 1.01 -0.73 9.42
CA LYS A 200 -0.09 -1.17 8.54
C LYS A 200 -1.06 -0.02 8.19
N SER A 201 -1.28 0.92 9.10
CA SER A 201 -2.10 2.11 8.90
C SER A 201 -1.40 3.17 8.04
N GLN A 202 -0.09 3.01 7.81
CA GLN A 202 0.82 3.99 7.24
C GLN A 202 0.96 5.29 8.07
N ALA A 203 0.50 5.32 9.32
CA ALA A 203 0.61 6.49 10.19
C ALA A 203 1.97 6.61 10.89
N SER A 204 2.78 5.54 10.89
CA SER A 204 4.09 5.49 11.53
C SER A 204 5.15 4.92 10.59
N LEU A 205 6.32 5.55 10.59
CA LEU A 205 7.49 5.16 9.80
C LEU A 205 8.71 5.09 10.72
N ALA A 206 9.55 4.07 10.57
CA ALA A 206 10.83 4.02 11.23
C ALA A 206 11.94 3.66 10.23
N TRP A 207 13.08 4.33 10.32
CA TRP A 207 14.24 4.05 9.47
C TRP A 207 15.52 3.92 10.25
N MET A 208 16.44 3.12 9.71
CA MET A 208 17.79 2.92 10.20
C MET A 208 18.71 3.93 9.55
N ASP A 209 19.50 4.66 10.36
CA ASP A 209 20.30 5.78 9.86
C ASP A 209 21.64 5.35 9.19
N GLN A 210 22.03 4.06 9.25
CA GLN A 210 23.22 3.54 8.59
C GLN A 210 22.90 2.84 7.28
N GLU A 211 23.74 3.06 6.27
CA GLU A 211 23.62 2.41 4.96
C GLU A 211 24.07 0.93 4.98
N GLU A 212 25.03 0.58 5.84
CA GLU A 212 25.57 -0.78 5.97
C GLU A 212 24.56 -1.72 6.62
N GLU A 213 24.39 -2.89 6.02
CA GLU A 213 23.55 -3.93 6.58
C GLU A 213 24.11 -4.44 7.92
N ASN A 214 23.23 -4.60 8.91
CA ASN A 214 23.55 -5.09 10.25
C ASN A 214 24.54 -4.21 11.06
N ALA A 215 24.80 -2.97 10.62
CA ALA A 215 25.68 -2.04 11.33
C ALA A 215 24.93 -0.91 12.06
N CYS A 216 23.59 -0.93 12.01
CA CYS A 216 22.78 0.15 12.54
C CYS A 216 22.91 0.33 14.04
N THR A 217 23.17 1.57 14.46
CA THR A 217 23.23 1.98 15.87
C THR A 217 22.15 2.98 16.25
N GLN A 218 21.40 3.50 15.28
CA GLN A 218 20.32 4.46 15.51
C GLN A 218 19.14 4.18 14.61
N ILE A 219 17.94 4.09 15.19
CA ILE A 219 16.66 4.06 14.49
C ILE A 219 15.95 5.38 14.78
N THR A 220 15.47 6.05 13.74
CA THR A 220 14.57 7.20 13.86
C THR A 220 13.15 6.74 13.60
N VAL A 221 12.23 7.11 14.49
CA VAL A 221 10.80 6.80 14.40
C VAL A 221 10.03 8.09 14.21
N MET A 222 9.11 8.12 13.27
CA MET A 222 8.27 9.27 12.95
C MET A 222 6.79 8.90 13.03
N SER A 223 6.03 9.72 13.75
CA SER A 223 4.57 9.75 13.67
C SER A 223 4.17 10.72 12.55
N LEU A 224 3.57 10.21 11.49
CA LEU A 224 3.21 11.05 10.34
C LEU A 224 2.04 11.99 10.66
N GLU A 225 1.09 11.54 11.49
CA GLU A 225 -0.04 12.39 11.91
C GLU A 225 0.40 13.63 12.69
N GLN A 226 1.45 13.51 13.50
CA GLN A 226 1.96 14.59 14.34
C GLN A 226 3.14 15.33 13.71
N GLY A 227 3.83 14.70 12.76
CA GLY A 227 5.07 15.20 12.18
C GLY A 227 6.29 15.10 13.13
N ASP A 228 6.11 14.49 14.31
CA ASP A 228 7.14 14.38 15.33
C ASP A 228 8.03 13.15 15.11
N THR A 229 9.30 13.25 15.56
CA THR A 229 10.27 12.17 15.50
C THR A 229 10.93 11.93 16.85
N TYR A 230 11.33 10.68 17.12
CA TYR A 230 12.24 10.36 18.20
C TYR A 230 13.28 9.32 17.73
N THR A 231 14.36 9.15 18.49
CA THR A 231 15.45 8.27 18.11
C THR A 231 15.75 7.24 19.19
N ILE A 232 16.00 6.01 18.73
CA ILE A 232 16.46 4.89 19.56
C ILE A 232 17.95 4.71 19.28
N GLN A 233 18.78 4.70 20.34
CA GLN A 233 20.21 4.52 20.26
C GLN A 233 20.63 3.17 20.81
N ALA A 234 21.45 2.44 20.06
CA ALA A 234 22.11 1.24 20.55
C ALA A 234 23.15 1.58 21.64
N GLN A 235 23.33 0.69 22.59
CA GLN A 235 24.44 0.82 23.55
C GLN A 235 25.79 0.48 22.87
N SER A 236 26.90 0.88 23.51
CA SER A 236 28.24 0.55 23.00
C SER A 236 28.42 -0.96 22.86
N GLY A 237 28.88 -1.42 21.69
CA GLY A 237 29.04 -2.84 21.37
C GLY A 237 27.74 -3.55 20.98
N GLN A 238 26.69 -2.78 20.69
CA GLN A 238 25.40 -3.31 20.19
C GLN A 238 25.02 -2.72 18.86
N LYS A 239 24.19 -3.46 18.13
CA LYS A 239 23.50 -3.04 16.92
C LYS A 239 21.99 -3.23 17.08
N ILE A 240 21.20 -2.43 16.39
CA ILE A 240 19.73 -2.48 16.42
C ILE A 240 19.19 -2.62 15.01
N LYS A 241 18.03 -3.27 14.88
CA LYS A 241 17.36 -3.49 13.61
C LYS A 241 15.86 -3.26 13.77
N ALA A 242 15.29 -2.36 12.98
CA ALA A 242 13.84 -2.22 12.88
C ALA A 242 13.24 -3.46 12.18
N LEU A 243 12.20 -4.04 12.77
CA LEU A 243 11.59 -5.29 12.31
C LEU A 243 10.18 -5.05 11.74
N GLY A 244 9.49 -4.00 12.20
CA GLY A 244 8.16 -3.63 11.78
C GLY A 244 7.38 -2.96 12.90
N PHE A 245 6.06 -2.88 12.72
CA PHE A 245 5.17 -2.31 13.73
C PHE A 245 4.12 -3.35 14.16
N MET A 246 3.86 -3.42 15.45
CA MET A 246 2.68 -4.09 16.01
C MET A 246 1.66 -3.00 16.38
N ASN A 247 0.60 -2.86 15.59
CA ASN A 247 -0.21 -1.65 15.54
C ASN A 247 0.66 -0.43 15.20
N GLU A 248 0.76 0.56 16.10
CA GLU A 248 1.63 1.72 15.92
C GLU A 248 2.90 1.66 16.79
N ASP A 249 3.14 0.57 17.50
CA ASP A 249 4.32 0.37 18.36
C ASP A 249 5.45 -0.26 17.55
N LEU A 250 6.65 0.33 17.60
CA LEU A 250 7.81 -0.19 16.88
C LEU A 250 8.31 -1.49 17.49
N VAL A 251 8.51 -2.50 16.65
CA VAL A 251 9.21 -3.74 16.99
C VAL A 251 10.63 -3.65 16.47
N TYR A 252 11.62 -3.80 17.35
CA TYR A 252 13.03 -3.80 16.96
C TYR A 252 13.84 -4.82 17.73
N GLY A 253 14.91 -5.29 17.10
CA GLY A 253 15.84 -6.23 17.69
C GLY A 253 17.16 -5.57 18.09
N ILE A 254 17.79 -6.10 19.14
CA ILE A 254 19.11 -5.71 19.65
C ILE A 254 20.01 -6.92 19.55
N ALA A 255 21.20 -6.75 18.97
CA ALA A 255 22.24 -7.77 18.92
C ALA A 255 23.57 -7.19 19.45
N ASN A 256 24.37 -7.98 20.17
CA ASN A 256 25.74 -7.59 20.44
C ASN A 256 26.60 -7.77 19.18
N ASP A 257 27.66 -7.00 19.03
CA ASP A 257 28.58 -7.13 17.90
C ASP A 257 29.13 -8.57 17.74
N SER A 258 29.33 -9.29 18.86
CA SER A 258 29.78 -10.69 18.86
C SER A 258 28.73 -11.69 18.36
N ASP A 259 27.45 -11.31 18.38
CA ASP A 259 26.33 -12.18 18.03
C ASP A 259 25.93 -12.04 16.54
N ILE A 260 26.57 -11.11 15.82
CA ILE A 260 26.43 -10.93 14.39
C ILE A 260 27.53 -11.74 13.69
N VAL A 261 27.15 -12.88 13.12
CA VAL A 261 28.11 -13.84 12.56
C VAL A 261 27.85 -14.06 11.08
N THR A 262 28.93 -13.93 10.29
CA THR A 262 28.90 -14.25 8.85
C THR A 262 29.54 -15.63 8.64
N ASP A 263 28.81 -16.52 7.97
CA ASP A 263 29.29 -17.86 7.64
C ASP A 263 30.30 -17.84 6.47
N ASN A 264 30.91 -18.99 6.19
CA ASN A 264 31.87 -19.14 5.09
C ASN A 264 31.24 -18.97 3.69
N ALA A 265 29.93 -18.99 3.58
CA ALA A 265 29.19 -18.74 2.34
C ALA A 265 28.81 -17.25 2.15
N GLY A 266 29.12 -16.40 3.15
CA GLY A 266 28.82 -14.97 3.14
C GLY A 266 27.44 -14.62 3.70
N ASN A 267 26.69 -15.58 4.28
CA ASN A 267 25.41 -15.29 4.90
C ASN A 267 25.64 -14.74 6.32
N THR A 268 25.06 -13.59 6.61
CA THR A 268 25.15 -12.98 7.95
C THR A 268 23.89 -13.25 8.74
N VAL A 269 24.04 -13.82 9.93
CA VAL A 269 22.98 -13.97 10.91
C VAL A 269 23.08 -12.82 11.90
N PHE A 270 22.04 -11.99 11.94
CA PHE A 270 21.84 -10.95 12.94
C PHE A 270 21.09 -11.56 14.14
N ALA A 271 21.83 -12.19 15.06
CA ALA A 271 21.24 -12.89 16.18
C ALA A 271 20.90 -11.92 17.31
N MET A 272 19.62 -11.60 17.44
CA MET A 272 19.11 -10.66 18.43
C MET A 272 19.01 -11.32 19.79
N ASN A 273 19.74 -10.80 20.77
CA ASN A 273 19.61 -11.24 22.17
C ASN A 273 18.38 -10.66 22.85
N THR A 274 17.81 -9.59 22.28
CA THR A 274 16.63 -8.91 22.83
C THR A 274 15.75 -8.43 21.68
N VAL A 275 14.43 -8.63 21.80
CA VAL A 275 13.41 -8.01 20.93
C VAL A 275 12.52 -7.14 21.79
N ARG A 276 12.33 -5.89 21.39
CA ARG A 276 11.50 -4.90 22.08
C ARG A 276 10.33 -4.44 21.24
N ILE A 277 9.24 -4.14 21.95
CA ILE A 277 8.10 -3.38 21.43
C ILE A 277 8.06 -2.08 22.20
N GLU A 278 8.12 -0.96 21.49
CA GLU A 278 8.27 0.37 22.07
C GLU A 278 7.24 1.34 21.45
N GLN A 279 6.50 2.03 22.31
CA GLN A 279 5.56 3.06 21.89
C GLN A 279 6.29 4.31 21.40
N PHE A 280 5.59 5.11 20.60
CA PHE A 280 6.08 6.42 20.19
C PHE A 280 6.45 7.25 21.44
N GLY A 281 7.69 7.75 21.47
CA GLY A 281 8.24 8.48 22.62
C GLY A 281 9.12 7.68 23.57
N GLY A 282 9.34 6.36 23.30
CA GLY A 282 10.40 5.58 23.95
C GLY A 282 9.96 4.74 25.15
N GLU A 283 8.66 4.57 25.39
CA GLU A 283 8.18 3.66 26.44
C GLU A 283 8.21 2.21 25.95
N VAL A 284 9.01 1.36 26.62
CA VAL A 284 9.08 -0.08 26.30
C VAL A 284 7.84 -0.79 26.85
N VAL A 285 6.98 -1.25 25.97
CA VAL A 285 5.74 -2.00 26.31
C VAL A 285 6.05 -3.45 26.62
N LYS A 286 6.95 -4.05 25.83
CA LYS A 286 7.32 -5.45 25.93
C LYS A 286 8.76 -5.66 25.57
N GLU A 287 9.42 -6.54 26.35
CA GLU A 287 10.77 -7.01 26.06
C GLU A 287 10.79 -8.54 26.10
N HIS A 288 11.41 -9.14 25.10
CA HIS A 288 11.72 -10.57 25.06
C HIS A 288 13.24 -10.74 25.14
N HIS A 289 13.71 -11.45 26.16
CA HIS A 289 15.09 -11.82 26.34
C HIS A 289 15.15 -13.18 27.03
N GLU A 290 16.02 -14.06 26.57
CA GLU A 290 16.28 -15.36 27.18
C GLU A 290 17.77 -15.67 27.14
N ASP A 291 18.31 -16.13 28.26
CA ASP A 291 19.75 -16.44 28.37
C ASP A 291 20.18 -17.58 27.42
N ASN A 292 21.24 -17.36 26.63
CA ASN A 292 21.78 -18.29 25.63
C ASN A 292 20.79 -18.69 24.51
N VAL A 293 19.78 -17.87 24.28
CA VAL A 293 18.84 -18.00 23.15
C VAL A 293 18.82 -16.66 22.42
N TRP A 294 18.86 -16.72 21.11
CA TRP A 294 18.77 -15.55 20.24
C TRP A 294 17.56 -15.67 19.31
N VAL A 295 17.10 -14.55 18.82
CA VAL A 295 16.08 -14.47 17.78
C VAL A 295 16.77 -14.13 16.45
N SER A 296 16.64 -15.00 15.46
CA SER A 296 17.24 -14.80 14.13
C SER A 296 16.32 -14.06 13.17
N ASN A 297 15.00 -14.19 13.36
CA ASN A 297 13.99 -13.55 12.54
C ASN A 297 12.69 -13.35 13.32
N VAL A 298 11.89 -12.37 12.91
CA VAL A 298 10.57 -12.08 13.48
C VAL A 298 9.55 -11.99 12.35
N LYS A 299 8.45 -12.74 12.49
CA LYS A 299 7.30 -12.64 11.59
C LYS A 299 6.17 -11.92 12.29
N LEU A 300 5.78 -10.79 11.70
CA LEU A 300 4.64 -10.01 12.18
C LEU A 300 3.36 -10.51 11.50
N GLN A 301 2.40 -10.88 12.31
CA GLN A 301 1.04 -11.19 11.89
C GLN A 301 0.06 -10.32 12.70
N GLU A 302 -1.21 -10.26 12.30
CA GLU A 302 -2.19 -9.50 13.06
C GLU A 302 -2.25 -9.95 14.53
N GLY A 303 -1.83 -9.05 15.44
CA GLY A 303 -1.84 -9.31 16.88
C GLY A 303 -0.84 -10.37 17.38
N LEU A 304 0.05 -10.89 16.51
CA LEU A 304 0.99 -11.95 16.85
C LEU A 304 2.38 -11.66 16.28
N LEU A 305 3.39 -11.78 17.13
CA LEU A 305 4.80 -11.85 16.76
C LEU A 305 5.28 -13.29 16.93
N GLU A 306 5.69 -13.92 15.85
CA GLU A 306 6.43 -15.19 15.90
C GLU A 306 7.92 -14.90 15.91
N LEU A 307 8.63 -15.41 16.93
CA LEU A 307 10.05 -15.26 17.12
C LEU A 307 10.75 -16.55 16.67
N GLU A 308 11.52 -16.52 15.59
CA GLU A 308 12.35 -17.65 15.16
C GLU A 308 13.61 -17.68 16.01
N ARG A 309 13.72 -18.65 16.91
CA ARG A 309 14.79 -18.71 17.90
C ARG A 309 15.92 -19.64 17.46
N VAL A 310 17.12 -19.29 17.90
CA VAL A 310 18.34 -20.06 17.65
C VAL A 310 19.19 -20.17 18.92
N GLN A 311 20.00 -21.23 19.00
CA GLN A 311 21.03 -21.41 20.00
C GLN A 311 22.40 -21.56 19.34
N TRP A 312 23.45 -21.16 20.05
CA TRP A 312 24.82 -21.33 19.57
C TRP A 312 25.36 -22.72 19.94
N GLU A 313 25.59 -23.55 18.92
CA GLU A 313 26.10 -24.90 19.08
C GLU A 313 27.20 -25.18 18.05
N ASN A 314 28.33 -25.74 18.50
CA ASN A 314 29.43 -26.18 17.63
C ASN A 314 29.93 -25.13 16.62
N GLY A 315 29.88 -23.84 16.99
CA GLY A 315 30.37 -22.76 16.15
C GLY A 315 29.38 -22.22 15.13
N ALA A 316 28.09 -22.54 15.26
CA ALA A 316 27.01 -22.05 14.41
C ALA A 316 25.72 -21.83 15.21
N TYR A 317 24.84 -21.01 14.67
CA TYR A 317 23.46 -20.87 15.17
C TYR A 317 22.59 -22.02 14.64
N VAL A 318 21.94 -22.74 15.56
CA VAL A 318 21.04 -23.85 15.27
C VAL A 318 19.62 -23.46 15.67
N ALA A 319 18.66 -23.66 14.76
CA ALA A 319 17.26 -23.36 15.00
C ALA A 319 16.65 -24.23 16.10
N ILE A 320 15.88 -23.61 16.99
CA ILE A 320 15.08 -24.27 18.02
C ILE A 320 13.60 -23.92 17.84
N SER A 321 12.74 -24.37 18.76
CA SER A 321 11.30 -24.03 18.70
C SER A 321 11.07 -22.52 18.73
N SER A 322 10.18 -22.00 17.87
CA SER A 322 9.74 -20.61 17.91
C SER A 322 8.98 -20.27 19.19
N ASP A 323 9.01 -18.98 19.55
CA ASP A 323 8.20 -18.41 20.62
C ASP A 323 7.27 -17.34 20.06
N HIS A 324 6.27 -16.91 20.86
CA HIS A 324 5.25 -16.00 20.39
C HIS A 324 4.98 -14.89 21.41
N ILE A 325 4.87 -13.65 20.92
CA ILE A 325 4.33 -12.54 21.69
C ILE A 325 2.96 -12.20 21.13
N MET A 326 1.93 -12.34 21.96
CA MET A 326 0.57 -11.95 21.58
C MET A 326 0.26 -10.55 22.08
N ASN A 327 -0.38 -9.77 21.24
CA ASN A 327 -0.97 -8.51 21.65
C ASN A 327 -2.34 -8.79 22.29
N ASN A 328 -2.42 -8.60 23.62
CA ASN A 328 -3.67 -8.77 24.36
C ASN A 328 -4.55 -7.52 24.37
N LEU A 329 -4.12 -6.43 23.68
CA LEU A 329 -5.01 -5.30 23.47
C LEU A 329 -6.16 -5.80 22.60
N GLN A 330 -7.38 -5.61 23.07
CA GLN A 330 -8.56 -5.87 22.24
C GLN A 330 -8.41 -5.03 20.97
N ILE A 331 -8.10 -5.70 19.86
CA ILE A 331 -8.27 -5.11 18.55
C ILE A 331 -9.73 -4.67 18.54
N ARG A 332 -10.00 -3.38 18.33
CA ARG A 332 -11.37 -2.93 18.06
C ARG A 332 -11.84 -3.81 16.91
N GLU A 333 -12.83 -4.66 17.18
CA GLU A 333 -13.44 -5.44 16.11
C GLU A 333 -13.80 -4.46 15.00
N GLU A 334 -13.31 -4.74 13.81
CA GLU A 334 -13.68 -3.94 12.64
C GLU A 334 -15.19 -3.99 12.53
N GLN A 335 -15.84 -2.84 12.66
CA GLN A 335 -17.31 -2.74 12.65
C GLN A 335 -17.88 -3.07 11.27
N ILE A 336 -17.02 -3.10 10.24
CA ILE A 336 -17.32 -3.60 8.90
C ILE A 336 -16.30 -4.66 8.57
N THR A 337 -16.78 -5.84 8.18
CA THR A 337 -15.93 -6.98 7.85
C THR A 337 -16.14 -7.43 6.41
N LEU A 338 -15.05 -7.79 5.75
CA LEU A 338 -15.08 -8.35 4.43
C LEU A 338 -15.52 -9.82 4.50
N ARG A 339 -16.55 -10.17 3.74
CA ARG A 339 -17.09 -11.51 3.64
C ARG A 339 -16.83 -12.10 2.26
N LEU A 340 -16.24 -13.29 2.21
CA LEU A 340 -16.09 -14.06 0.98
C LEU A 340 -17.32 -14.96 0.77
N ILE A 341 -17.94 -14.84 -0.40
CA ILE A 341 -19.12 -15.57 -0.80
C ILE A 341 -18.76 -16.54 -1.90
N THR A 342 -19.01 -17.83 -1.72
CA THR A 342 -18.85 -18.81 -2.80
C THR A 342 -20.19 -19.02 -3.48
N THR A 343 -20.30 -18.61 -4.74
CA THR A 343 -21.51 -18.78 -5.54
C THR A 343 -21.70 -20.23 -5.99
N GLU A 344 -22.92 -20.56 -6.48
CA GLU A 344 -23.21 -21.86 -7.09
C GLU A 344 -22.27 -22.21 -8.25
N ARG A 345 -21.76 -21.22 -8.96
CA ARG A 345 -20.76 -21.34 -10.04
C ARG A 345 -19.34 -21.49 -9.54
N LYS A 346 -19.14 -21.61 -8.21
CA LYS A 346 -17.83 -21.66 -7.54
C LYS A 346 -16.95 -20.43 -7.80
N ALA A 347 -17.55 -19.30 -8.16
CA ALA A 347 -16.86 -18.01 -8.15
C ALA A 347 -16.86 -17.44 -6.74
N THR A 348 -15.76 -16.85 -6.32
CA THR A 348 -15.67 -16.12 -5.05
C THR A 348 -16.08 -14.68 -5.28
N GLN A 349 -17.10 -14.24 -4.59
CA GLN A 349 -17.56 -12.85 -4.58
C GLN A 349 -17.27 -12.22 -3.22
N ILE A 350 -17.29 -10.90 -3.17
CA ILE A 350 -17.01 -10.11 -1.97
C ILE A 350 -18.30 -9.45 -1.50
N GLY A 351 -18.52 -9.50 -0.19
CA GLY A 351 -19.52 -8.73 0.53
C GLY A 351 -18.89 -7.93 1.66
N LEU A 352 -19.54 -6.85 2.05
CA LEU A 352 -19.21 -6.05 3.23
C LEU A 352 -20.32 -6.21 4.25
N ASP A 353 -20.01 -6.77 5.41
CA ASP A 353 -20.94 -6.96 6.53
C ASP A 353 -20.77 -5.85 7.55
N PHE A 354 -21.89 -5.28 7.98
CA PHE A 354 -21.99 -4.24 9.00
C PHE A 354 -22.35 -4.86 10.36
N GLU A 355 -21.91 -4.26 11.44
CA GLU A 355 -22.35 -4.63 12.79
C GLU A 355 -23.86 -4.47 12.95
N LYS A 356 -24.43 -3.41 12.39
CA LYS A 356 -25.86 -3.13 12.42
C LYS A 356 -26.55 -3.66 11.17
N SER A 357 -27.73 -4.25 11.33
CA SER A 357 -28.47 -4.82 10.21
C SER A 357 -28.86 -3.78 9.15
N VAL A 358 -28.89 -4.24 7.90
CA VAL A 358 -29.41 -3.49 6.74
C VAL A 358 -30.89 -3.83 6.58
N THR A 359 -31.77 -2.85 6.54
CA THR A 359 -33.23 -3.05 6.65
C THR A 359 -34.01 -2.81 5.36
N SER A 360 -33.40 -2.29 4.30
CA SER A 360 -34.09 -1.94 3.04
C SER A 360 -33.74 -2.91 1.91
N LYS A 361 -34.69 -3.09 0.99
CA LYS A 361 -34.52 -3.94 -0.19
C LYS A 361 -34.16 -3.17 -1.46
N ASN A 362 -34.37 -1.86 -1.49
CA ASN A 362 -34.10 -1.03 -2.67
C ASN A 362 -32.99 -0.04 -2.33
N VAL A 363 -31.92 -0.06 -3.08
CA VAL A 363 -30.78 0.86 -2.94
C VAL A 363 -31.00 2.03 -3.90
N LEU A 364 -30.84 3.25 -3.40
CA LEU A 364 -30.79 4.44 -4.22
C LEU A 364 -29.38 4.55 -4.83
N TYR A 365 -29.30 4.58 -6.13
CA TYR A 365 -28.04 4.80 -6.86
C TYR A 365 -27.91 6.28 -7.26
N LEU A 366 -26.73 6.84 -7.04
CA LEU A 366 -26.31 8.15 -7.52
C LEU A 366 -24.91 8.04 -8.15
N ALA A 367 -24.65 8.92 -9.12
CA ALA A 367 -23.30 9.23 -9.57
C ALA A 367 -22.94 10.65 -9.11
N SER A 368 -21.71 10.88 -8.71
CA SER A 368 -21.21 12.22 -8.44
C SER A 368 -20.94 12.98 -9.73
N ASN A 369 -20.70 14.28 -9.61
CA ASN A 369 -20.22 15.11 -10.69
C ASN A 369 -18.85 15.65 -10.30
N LEU A 370 -17.89 15.58 -11.21
CA LEU A 370 -16.64 16.30 -11.06
C LEU A 370 -16.92 17.80 -11.23
N GLU A 371 -16.40 18.62 -10.33
CA GLU A 371 -16.54 20.07 -10.40
C GLU A 371 -15.69 20.61 -11.55
N ASP A 372 -16.32 21.41 -12.41
CA ASP A 372 -15.60 22.11 -13.48
C ASP A 372 -14.98 23.39 -12.88
N GLN A 373 -13.70 23.33 -12.58
CA GLN A 373 -12.97 24.41 -11.91
C GLN A 373 -12.42 25.42 -12.95
N GLU A 374 -12.47 26.70 -12.63
CA GLU A 374 -11.84 27.73 -13.48
C GLU A 374 -10.31 27.64 -13.51
N THR A 375 -9.71 27.13 -12.42
CA THR A 375 -8.26 26.95 -12.28
C THR A 375 -7.94 25.71 -11.46
N TYR A 376 -7.02 24.90 -11.95
CA TYR A 376 -6.51 23.71 -11.28
C TYR A 376 -5.22 23.97 -10.54
N ASN A 377 -5.03 23.33 -9.41
CA ASN A 377 -3.88 23.50 -8.55
C ASN A 377 -2.80 22.48 -8.91
N ILE A 378 -1.77 22.91 -9.64
CA ILE A 378 -0.68 22.03 -10.08
C ILE A 378 0.58 22.30 -9.23
N LEU A 379 1.12 21.26 -8.60
CA LEU A 379 2.39 21.30 -7.88
C LEU A 379 3.46 20.55 -8.70
N SER A 380 4.37 21.32 -9.30
CA SER A 380 5.51 20.74 -10.02
C SER A 380 6.63 20.38 -9.04
N MET A 381 7.03 19.12 -9.02
CA MET A 381 8.13 18.62 -8.21
C MET A 381 9.27 18.15 -9.12
N GLU A 382 10.49 18.60 -8.83
CA GLU A 382 11.69 18.02 -9.43
C GLU A 382 12.20 16.91 -8.51
N LEU A 383 11.89 15.67 -8.85
CA LEU A 383 12.36 14.51 -8.08
C LEU A 383 13.84 14.27 -8.35
N THR A 384 14.58 14.04 -7.27
CA THR A 384 16.00 13.69 -7.37
C THR A 384 16.06 12.19 -7.75
N ARG A 385 16.33 11.91 -9.03
CA ARG A 385 16.44 10.53 -9.50
C ARG A 385 17.61 9.84 -8.85
N THR A 386 17.34 8.86 -8.02
CA THR A 386 18.37 7.92 -7.56
C THR A 386 18.69 6.94 -8.69
N ASP A 387 19.97 6.73 -8.97
CA ASP A 387 20.45 5.68 -9.88
C ASP A 387 20.23 4.30 -9.22
N SER A 388 18.97 3.89 -9.10
CA SER A 388 18.69 2.54 -8.65
C SER A 388 18.93 1.57 -9.80
N ASN A 389 19.78 0.56 -9.58
CA ASN A 389 20.04 -0.53 -10.51
C ASN A 389 18.86 -1.51 -10.61
N ILE A 390 17.64 -1.00 -10.80
CA ILE A 390 16.47 -1.83 -11.01
C ILE A 390 16.12 -1.78 -12.50
N TYR A 391 15.95 -2.98 -13.06
CA TYR A 391 15.60 -3.18 -14.45
C TYR A 391 14.26 -3.90 -14.54
N TYR A 392 13.39 -3.41 -15.38
CA TYR A 392 12.01 -3.87 -15.55
C TYR A 392 11.88 -4.55 -16.89
N VAL A 393 11.36 -5.75 -16.87
CA VAL A 393 11.11 -6.54 -18.09
C VAL A 393 9.64 -6.44 -18.45
N TYR A 394 9.36 -5.85 -19.58
CA TYR A 394 8.02 -5.82 -20.16
C TYR A 394 7.91 -6.83 -21.29
N ALA A 395 6.92 -7.68 -21.24
CA ALA A 395 6.63 -8.66 -22.28
C ALA A 395 5.12 -8.83 -22.45
N LYS A 396 4.67 -8.99 -23.68
CA LYS A 396 3.25 -9.21 -24.01
C LYS A 396 2.31 -8.09 -23.55
N GLY A 397 2.83 -6.86 -23.43
CA GLY A 397 2.05 -5.67 -23.02
C GLY A 397 1.89 -5.50 -21.51
N VAL A 398 2.59 -6.28 -20.69
CA VAL A 398 2.54 -6.17 -19.22
C VAL A 398 3.93 -6.23 -18.62
N LEU A 399 4.10 -5.74 -17.37
CA LEU A 399 5.31 -5.95 -16.59
C LEU A 399 5.43 -7.45 -16.25
N ASP A 400 6.49 -8.09 -16.75
CA ASP A 400 6.76 -9.52 -16.51
C ASP A 400 7.54 -9.72 -15.20
N SER A 401 8.59 -8.93 -14.97
CA SER A 401 9.47 -9.11 -13.81
C SER A 401 10.41 -7.91 -13.59
N THR A 402 10.94 -7.80 -12.37
CA THR A 402 11.96 -6.80 -11.99
C THR A 402 13.25 -7.47 -11.58
N TRP A 403 14.39 -6.85 -11.89
CA TRP A 403 15.73 -7.41 -11.69
C TRP A 403 16.71 -6.34 -11.19
N SER A 404 17.59 -6.71 -10.29
CA SER A 404 18.69 -5.84 -9.84
C SER A 404 19.93 -5.88 -10.75
N ARG A 405 20.00 -6.88 -11.67
CA ARG A 405 21.12 -7.04 -12.60
C ARG A 405 20.61 -6.98 -14.04
N VAL A 406 21.20 -6.10 -14.83
CA VAL A 406 20.82 -5.90 -16.23
C VAL A 406 20.94 -7.17 -17.08
N CYS A 407 21.96 -8.00 -16.84
CA CYS A 407 22.15 -9.24 -17.58
C CYS A 407 21.01 -10.24 -17.38
N ASP A 408 20.49 -10.34 -16.15
CA ASP A 408 19.40 -11.25 -15.82
C ASP A 408 18.08 -10.73 -16.42
N ALA A 409 17.87 -9.41 -16.37
CA ALA A 409 16.74 -8.76 -17.03
C ALA A 409 16.75 -8.97 -18.56
N ILE A 410 17.90 -8.78 -19.21
CA ILE A 410 18.04 -9.00 -20.67
C ILE A 410 17.76 -10.46 -21.03
N ASN A 411 18.32 -11.43 -20.30
CA ASN A 411 18.06 -12.85 -20.52
C ASN A 411 16.59 -13.21 -20.37
N ARG A 412 15.90 -12.59 -19.38
CA ARG A 412 14.47 -12.77 -19.18
C ARG A 412 13.67 -12.19 -20.33
N ALA A 413 13.98 -10.95 -20.73
CA ALA A 413 13.33 -10.27 -21.84
C ALA A 413 13.48 -11.05 -23.16
N ASP A 414 14.69 -11.54 -23.46
CA ASP A 414 14.95 -12.34 -24.67
C ASP A 414 14.08 -13.60 -24.68
N GLY A 415 14.00 -14.32 -23.55
CA GLY A 415 13.16 -15.52 -23.41
C GLY A 415 11.65 -15.26 -23.53
N GLN A 416 11.18 -14.03 -23.32
CA GLN A 416 9.76 -13.64 -23.41
C GLN A 416 9.43 -12.77 -24.64
N MET A 417 10.43 -12.46 -25.49
CA MET A 417 10.31 -11.48 -26.58
C MET A 417 9.87 -10.09 -26.05
N GLY A 418 10.42 -9.71 -24.90
CA GLY A 418 10.13 -8.47 -24.21
C GLY A 418 11.22 -7.41 -24.38
N VAL A 419 11.08 -6.33 -23.64
CA VAL A 419 12.05 -5.23 -23.55
C VAL A 419 12.48 -5.05 -22.10
N VAL A 420 13.68 -4.50 -21.90
CA VAL A 420 14.17 -4.10 -20.59
C VAL A 420 14.20 -2.59 -20.52
N LEU A 421 13.66 -2.03 -19.46
CA LEU A 421 13.73 -0.61 -19.16
C LEU A 421 14.38 -0.41 -17.80
N ASN A 422 15.16 0.64 -17.67
CA ASN A 422 15.57 1.14 -16.34
C ASN A 422 14.51 2.13 -15.79
N ARG A 423 14.71 2.65 -14.57
CA ARG A 423 13.82 3.67 -14.00
C ARG A 423 13.70 4.94 -14.85
N GLN A 424 14.69 5.24 -15.70
CA GLN A 424 14.65 6.35 -16.63
C GLN A 424 13.92 6.02 -17.95
N GLN A 425 13.31 4.83 -18.05
CA GLN A 425 12.62 4.34 -19.25
C GLN A 425 13.56 4.19 -20.48
N GLN A 426 14.83 3.86 -20.24
CA GLN A 426 15.85 3.67 -21.26
C GLN A 426 16.22 2.20 -21.43
#